data_9fdd1d2bec8e432d0b249f80e851a4de
#
_entry.id   9fdd1d2bec8e432d0b249f80e851a4de
#
_cell.length_a   1.000
_cell.length_b   1.000
_cell.length_c   1.000
_cell.angle_alpha   90.00
_cell.angle_beta   90.00
_cell.angle_gamma   90.00
#
_symmetry.space_group_name_H-M   'P 1'
#
loop_
_entity.id
_entity.type
_entity.pdbx_description
1 polymer ?
#
loop_
_entity_poly.entity_id
_entity_poly.type
_entity_poly.pdbx_seq_one_letter_code
_entity_poly.pdbx_strand_id
1 'polypeptide(L)'
;MPEKIVLAYSGGLDTSIIIPWLKENYAYEVIAMVADVGQGDDVEAVVDKAYKTGASKVVVEDLREEFLTGYVWPALKAGAVYENKYLLGTSLARPVIAKHQVEVALREGASAVSHGCTGKGNDQVRFEMAYQALAPELKVVAPWREWDLKSREDCLDYAEKRGIPVTASREKIHSRDRNLWHISHEGGELEDAANAPFASTWQLTKSPQEAPDKEEQVEIGFEKGVPVSVGGQALDPVSLVELLNEIGGRNAVGRIDLVENRFVGIKSRGCYETPGGTLLLAAHGELEALCLDRDLLHFKQHVALKYAELVYFGLWFTPLREALDAFVETTQQNLTGSVTLSLYKGNVSIVSRKSDYSLYRTDLSSFTMGASYDQKDAEGFIRILGLPSRCRAQTQAVPAQAKVEVPQ
;
A
#
# COMPACT_ATOMS: atom_id res chain seq x y z
N MET A 1 -3.90 8.32 40.77
CA MET A 1 -2.82 8.49 39.80
C MET A 1 -3.43 9.21 38.60
N PRO A 2 -2.72 10.06 37.88
CA PRO A 2 -3.25 10.65 36.67
C PRO A 2 -3.63 9.55 35.68
N GLU A 3 -4.67 9.78 34.88
CA GLU A 3 -5.01 8.88 33.78
C GLU A 3 -3.92 8.90 32.72
N LYS A 4 -3.70 7.76 32.04
CA LYS A 4 -2.68 7.62 31.01
C LYS A 4 -3.32 7.64 29.64
N ILE A 5 -2.60 8.25 28.67
CA ILE A 5 -2.92 8.22 27.26
C ILE A 5 -1.72 7.79 26.44
N VAL A 6 -1.92 6.94 25.44
CA VAL A 6 -0.86 6.56 24.47
C VAL A 6 -1.04 7.37 23.19
N LEU A 7 -0.02 8.12 22.81
CA LEU A 7 0.03 8.89 21.58
C LEU A 7 0.86 8.15 20.52
N ALA A 8 0.28 7.93 19.33
CA ALA A 8 1.08 7.55 18.16
C ALA A 8 1.97 8.73 17.77
N TYR A 9 3.28 8.59 18.03
CA TYR A 9 4.23 9.68 17.97
C TYR A 9 5.23 9.50 16.81
N SER A 10 5.23 10.43 15.88
CA SER A 10 6.13 10.42 14.71
C SER A 10 7.34 11.36 14.83
N GLY A 11 7.45 12.14 15.91
CA GLY A 11 8.48 13.19 16.02
C GLY A 11 8.24 14.42 15.14
N GLY A 12 7.17 14.45 14.34
CA GLY A 12 6.78 15.60 13.53
C GLY A 12 6.25 16.76 14.37
N LEU A 13 5.96 17.91 13.71
CA LEU A 13 5.42 19.10 14.37
C LEU A 13 4.13 18.76 15.12
N ASP A 14 3.15 18.16 14.41
CA ASP A 14 1.82 17.91 14.92
C ASP A 14 1.84 17.02 16.17
N THR A 15 2.53 15.89 16.12
CA THR A 15 2.60 14.98 17.26
C THR A 15 3.42 15.56 18.42
N SER A 16 4.39 16.42 18.15
CA SER A 16 5.17 17.08 19.20
C SER A 16 4.36 18.09 19.99
N ILE A 17 3.49 18.88 19.35
CA ILE A 17 2.62 19.84 20.05
C ILE A 17 1.46 19.16 20.79
N ILE A 18 1.08 17.95 20.38
CA ILE A 18 0.01 17.18 21.04
C ILE A 18 0.40 16.77 22.44
N ILE A 19 1.65 16.44 22.74
CA ILE A 19 2.08 16.03 24.09
C ILE A 19 1.73 17.09 25.15
N PRO A 20 2.23 18.33 25.06
CA PRO A 20 1.87 19.36 26.04
C PRO A 20 0.39 19.71 26.03
N TRP A 21 -0.26 19.70 24.85
CA TRP A 21 -1.68 19.99 24.74
C TRP A 21 -2.55 18.99 25.52
N LEU A 22 -2.25 17.69 25.43
CA LEU A 22 -2.94 16.65 26.20
C LEU A 22 -2.75 16.82 27.72
N LYS A 23 -1.56 17.22 28.16
CA LYS A 23 -1.28 17.50 29.57
C LYS A 23 -2.04 18.72 30.07
N GLU A 24 -2.12 19.78 29.30
CA GLU A 24 -2.79 21.04 29.66
C GLU A 24 -4.31 20.91 29.69
N ASN A 25 -4.90 20.17 28.75
CA ASN A 25 -6.37 20.13 28.58
C ASN A 25 -7.03 18.94 29.27
N TYR A 26 -6.29 17.84 29.46
CA TYR A 26 -6.84 16.60 30.02
C TYR A 26 -6.12 16.09 31.28
N ALA A 27 -5.01 16.72 31.64
CA ALA A 27 -4.16 16.28 32.76
C ALA A 27 -3.67 14.82 32.61
N TYR A 28 -3.55 14.30 31.38
CA TYR A 28 -3.03 12.96 31.12
C TYR A 28 -1.53 12.84 31.39
N GLU A 29 -1.13 11.67 31.87
CA GLU A 29 0.23 11.17 31.72
C GLU A 29 0.42 10.62 30.30
N VAL A 30 1.26 11.29 29.49
CA VAL A 30 1.38 10.97 28.05
C VAL A 30 2.50 9.99 27.82
N ILE A 31 2.16 8.84 27.26
CA ILE A 31 3.09 7.83 26.76
C ILE A 31 3.22 8.01 25.26
N ALA A 32 4.41 8.33 24.77
CA ALA A 32 4.67 8.42 23.33
C ALA A 32 5.06 7.03 22.79
N MET A 33 4.31 6.50 21.83
CA MET A 33 4.65 5.27 21.11
C MET A 33 5.25 5.63 19.75
N VAL A 34 6.51 5.27 19.55
CA VAL A 34 7.26 5.40 18.30
C VAL A 34 7.23 4.06 17.58
N ALA A 35 6.62 4.00 16.42
CA ALA A 35 6.57 2.81 15.58
C ALA A 35 7.60 2.95 14.44
N ASP A 36 8.53 2.02 14.35
CA ASP A 36 9.42 1.90 13.20
C ASP A 36 8.80 0.96 12.16
N VAL A 37 8.37 1.54 11.04
CA VAL A 37 7.87 0.83 9.86
C VAL A 37 8.82 1.03 8.65
N GLY A 38 10.06 1.45 8.92
CA GLY A 38 11.10 1.71 7.91
C GLY A 38 11.01 3.09 7.28
N GLN A 39 10.62 4.09 8.04
CA GLN A 39 10.59 5.49 7.58
C GLN A 39 11.99 6.11 7.45
N GLY A 40 13.02 5.45 8.02
CA GLY A 40 14.41 5.90 7.92
C GLY A 40 14.75 7.08 8.83
N ASP A 41 13.95 7.32 9.87
CA ASP A 41 14.22 8.32 10.88
C ASP A 41 15.29 7.82 11.88
N ASP A 42 15.99 8.75 12.49
CA ASP A 42 16.83 8.48 13.66
C ASP A 42 15.92 8.29 14.88
N VAL A 43 15.65 7.03 15.22
CA VAL A 43 14.73 6.65 16.31
C VAL A 43 15.20 7.23 17.65
N GLU A 44 16.52 7.28 17.92
CA GLU A 44 17.05 7.84 19.16
C GLU A 44 16.76 9.34 19.25
N ALA A 45 16.94 10.07 18.15
CA ALA A 45 16.60 11.50 18.11
C ALA A 45 15.09 11.75 18.29
N VAL A 46 14.23 10.87 17.78
CA VAL A 46 12.77 10.93 17.96
C VAL A 46 12.40 10.67 19.43
N VAL A 47 13.02 9.69 20.08
CA VAL A 47 12.83 9.37 21.50
C VAL A 47 13.26 10.55 22.38
N ASP A 48 14.45 11.09 22.16
CA ASP A 48 14.97 12.26 22.89
C ASP A 48 14.03 13.46 22.77
N LYS A 49 13.50 13.68 21.57
CA LYS A 49 12.54 14.75 21.30
C LYS A 49 11.23 14.55 22.06
N ALA A 50 10.70 13.33 22.11
CA ALA A 50 9.48 13.02 22.87
C ALA A 50 9.63 13.35 24.35
N TYR A 51 10.75 12.98 24.98
CA TYR A 51 11.02 13.33 26.37
C TYR A 51 11.18 14.85 26.57
N LYS A 52 11.93 15.53 25.70
CA LYS A 52 12.11 17.00 25.76
C LYS A 52 10.78 17.74 25.58
N THR A 53 9.83 17.13 24.88
CA THR A 53 8.49 17.69 24.65
C THR A 53 7.54 17.42 25.84
N GLY A 54 7.93 16.54 26.77
CA GLY A 54 7.22 16.28 28.02
C GLY A 54 6.48 14.94 28.09
N ALA A 55 6.80 13.97 27.23
CA ALA A 55 6.33 12.60 27.38
C ALA A 55 6.82 12.01 28.72
N SER A 56 5.96 11.33 29.44
CA SER A 56 6.30 10.66 30.71
C SER A 56 7.05 9.36 30.46
N LYS A 57 6.75 8.71 29.35
CA LYS A 57 7.39 7.47 28.89
C LYS A 57 7.43 7.45 27.36
N VAL A 58 8.45 6.83 26.81
CA VAL A 58 8.53 6.53 25.38
C VAL A 58 8.64 5.01 25.21
N VAL A 59 7.85 4.47 24.30
CA VAL A 59 7.87 3.06 23.89
C VAL A 59 8.21 3.02 22.41
N VAL A 60 9.23 2.26 22.06
CA VAL A 60 9.65 2.05 20.67
C VAL A 60 9.28 0.63 20.27
N GLU A 61 8.57 0.49 19.16
CA GLU A 61 8.18 -0.80 18.58
C GLU A 61 8.79 -0.90 17.18
N ASP A 62 9.67 -1.89 16.95
CA ASP A 62 10.16 -2.23 15.61
C ASP A 62 9.12 -3.11 14.90
N LEU A 63 8.42 -2.53 13.96
CA LEU A 63 7.31 -3.17 13.24
C LEU A 63 7.65 -3.49 11.78
N ARG A 64 8.89 -3.34 11.36
CA ARG A 64 9.30 -3.47 9.94
C ARG A 64 8.96 -4.83 9.36
N GLU A 65 9.30 -5.90 10.05
CA GLU A 65 9.01 -7.26 9.59
C GLU A 65 7.52 -7.58 9.64
N GLU A 66 6.83 -7.25 10.74
CA GLU A 66 5.38 -7.45 10.88
C GLU A 66 4.60 -6.64 9.84
N PHE A 67 5.01 -5.40 9.57
CA PHE A 67 4.41 -4.58 8.53
C PHE A 67 4.43 -5.27 7.17
N LEU A 68 5.56 -5.86 6.79
CA LEU A 68 5.69 -6.57 5.53
C LEU A 68 4.90 -7.89 5.55
N THR A 69 5.15 -8.74 6.53
CA THR A 69 4.62 -10.11 6.55
C THR A 69 3.13 -10.17 6.87
N GLY A 70 2.66 -9.29 7.78
CA GLY A 70 1.29 -9.27 8.26
C GLY A 70 0.34 -8.37 7.47
N TYR A 71 0.86 -7.38 6.72
CA TYR A 71 0.01 -6.40 6.04
C TYR A 71 0.33 -6.25 4.56
N VAL A 72 1.60 -6.12 4.19
CA VAL A 72 2.00 -5.93 2.79
C VAL A 72 1.85 -7.21 1.98
N TRP A 73 2.33 -8.36 2.48
CA TRP A 73 2.21 -9.63 1.76
C TRP A 73 0.77 -10.07 1.53
N PRO A 74 -0.16 -9.96 2.49
CA PRO A 74 -1.58 -10.21 2.21
C PRO A 74 -2.14 -9.32 1.09
N ALA A 75 -1.81 -8.02 1.08
CA ALA A 75 -2.24 -7.11 0.02
C ALA A 75 -1.58 -7.41 -1.34
N LEU A 76 -0.30 -7.78 -1.36
CA LEU A 76 0.43 -8.25 -2.54
C LEU A 76 -0.23 -9.49 -3.12
N LYS A 77 -0.46 -10.53 -2.30
CA LYS A 77 -1.15 -11.77 -2.69
C LYS A 77 -2.56 -11.51 -3.21
N ALA A 78 -3.27 -10.55 -2.64
CA ALA A 78 -4.57 -10.13 -3.13
C ALA A 78 -4.50 -9.39 -4.48
N GLY A 79 -3.35 -8.86 -4.86
CA GLY A 79 -3.21 -7.94 -5.99
C GLY A 79 -3.88 -6.59 -5.71
N ALA A 80 -3.92 -6.17 -4.45
CA ALA A 80 -4.68 -4.99 -4.00
C ALA A 80 -4.01 -3.69 -4.43
N VAL A 81 -4.63 -2.97 -5.36
CA VAL A 81 -4.21 -1.65 -5.85
C VAL A 81 -5.42 -0.73 -5.91
N TYR A 82 -5.40 0.34 -5.10
CA TYR A 82 -6.52 1.28 -5.07
C TYR A 82 -6.53 2.16 -6.33
N GLU A 83 -7.72 2.27 -6.93
CA GLU A 83 -7.94 3.02 -8.19
C GLU A 83 -6.95 2.66 -9.32
N ASN A 84 -6.51 1.39 -9.35
CA ASN A 84 -5.55 0.82 -10.31
C ASN A 84 -4.16 1.49 -10.32
N LYS A 85 -3.80 2.26 -9.30
CA LYS A 85 -2.52 2.98 -9.23
C LYS A 85 -1.87 2.96 -7.85
N TYR A 86 -2.62 3.20 -6.78
CA TYR A 86 -2.06 3.37 -5.45
C TYR A 86 -1.82 2.03 -4.74
N LEU A 87 -0.58 1.74 -4.41
CA LEU A 87 -0.12 0.50 -3.78
C LEU A 87 -0.28 0.50 -2.24
N LEU A 88 -1.14 1.37 -1.71
CA LEU A 88 -1.68 1.36 -0.35
C LEU A 88 -0.68 1.56 0.81
N GLY A 89 0.55 2.03 0.56
CA GLY A 89 1.60 2.03 1.58
C GLY A 89 1.24 2.71 2.90
N THR A 90 0.65 3.91 2.88
CA THR A 90 0.15 4.57 4.10
C THR A 90 -1.01 3.80 4.71
N SER A 91 -1.94 3.29 3.88
CA SER A 91 -3.14 2.58 4.34
C SER A 91 -2.81 1.26 5.03
N LEU A 92 -1.73 0.59 4.63
CA LEU A 92 -1.22 -0.66 5.24
C LEU A 92 -0.46 -0.40 6.54
N ALA A 93 0.23 0.75 6.66
CA ALA A 93 0.99 1.08 7.86
C ALA A 93 0.10 1.47 9.06
N ARG A 94 -1.05 2.12 8.82
CA ARG A 94 -1.89 2.61 9.92
C ARG A 94 -2.48 1.50 10.79
N PRO A 95 -3.04 0.40 10.27
CA PRO A 95 -3.57 -0.67 11.11
C PRO A 95 -2.51 -1.38 11.96
N VAL A 96 -1.28 -1.58 11.48
CA VAL A 96 -0.23 -2.18 12.31
C VAL A 96 0.19 -1.23 13.44
N ILE A 97 0.36 0.06 13.16
CA ILE A 97 0.68 1.08 14.19
C ILE A 97 -0.44 1.16 15.22
N ALA A 98 -1.71 1.21 14.79
CA ALA A 98 -2.86 1.29 15.67
C ALA A 98 -3.00 0.05 16.56
N LYS A 99 -2.75 -1.16 16.02
CA LYS A 99 -2.73 -2.40 16.81
C LYS A 99 -1.72 -2.32 17.95
N HIS A 100 -0.47 -2.00 17.66
CA HIS A 100 0.56 -1.90 18.68
C HIS A 100 0.31 -0.75 19.66
N GLN A 101 -0.31 0.34 19.21
CA GLN A 101 -0.72 1.41 20.11
C GLN A 101 -1.78 0.94 21.13
N VAL A 102 -2.75 0.14 20.69
CA VAL A 102 -3.73 -0.51 21.59
C VAL A 102 -3.03 -1.47 22.55
N GLU A 103 -2.12 -2.31 22.06
CA GLU A 103 -1.36 -3.23 22.92
C GLU A 103 -0.53 -2.49 23.99
N VAL A 104 0.12 -1.39 23.61
CA VAL A 104 0.82 -0.53 24.56
C VAL A 104 -0.15 0.10 25.55
N ALA A 105 -1.31 0.59 25.11
CA ALA A 105 -2.31 1.18 25.98
C ALA A 105 -2.82 0.19 27.04
N LEU A 106 -3.14 -1.03 26.64
CA LEU A 106 -3.57 -2.09 27.53
C LEU A 106 -2.45 -2.49 28.50
N ARG A 107 -1.23 -2.67 28.02
CA ARG A 107 -0.06 -3.03 28.82
C ARG A 107 0.29 -1.97 29.90
N GLU A 108 0.12 -0.70 29.56
CA GLU A 108 0.41 0.43 30.45
C GLU A 108 -0.77 0.84 31.34
N GLY A 109 -1.94 0.20 31.15
CA GLY A 109 -3.17 0.57 31.85
C GLY A 109 -3.66 1.97 31.48
N ALA A 110 -3.50 2.38 30.23
CA ALA A 110 -4.00 3.66 29.73
C ALA A 110 -5.50 3.59 29.47
N SER A 111 -6.22 4.69 29.73
CA SER A 111 -7.65 4.82 29.48
C SER A 111 -7.97 5.42 28.12
N ALA A 112 -6.94 5.91 27.41
CA ALA A 112 -7.12 6.63 26.16
C ALA A 112 -5.97 6.42 25.18
N VAL A 113 -6.27 6.67 23.89
CA VAL A 113 -5.32 6.73 22.77
C VAL A 113 -5.47 8.04 22.03
N SER A 114 -4.39 8.51 21.38
CA SER A 114 -4.38 9.73 20.59
C SER A 114 -3.56 9.58 19.32
N HIS A 115 -3.93 10.31 18.28
CA HIS A 115 -3.21 10.41 17.02
C HIS A 115 -3.14 11.85 16.51
N GLY A 116 -2.15 12.16 15.68
CA GLY A 116 -1.96 13.49 15.07
C GLY A 116 -2.63 13.70 13.71
N CYS A 117 -3.61 12.87 13.34
CA CYS A 117 -4.25 12.94 12.02
C CYS A 117 -5.23 14.10 11.93
N THR A 118 -5.20 14.81 10.79
CA THR A 118 -6.14 15.91 10.52
C THR A 118 -7.54 15.39 10.21
N GLY A 119 -8.58 16.21 10.48
CA GLY A 119 -9.98 15.88 10.18
C GLY A 119 -10.32 15.76 8.68
N LYS A 120 -9.42 16.16 7.79
CA LYS A 120 -9.57 16.10 6.32
C LYS A 120 -8.96 14.84 5.70
N GLY A 121 -8.13 14.09 6.46
CA GLY A 121 -7.41 12.92 5.99
C GLY A 121 -8.12 11.60 6.26
N ASN A 122 -7.78 10.57 5.50
CA ASN A 122 -8.26 9.20 5.73
C ASN A 122 -7.64 8.57 6.98
N ASP A 123 -6.46 9.02 7.41
CA ASP A 123 -5.68 8.36 8.45
C ASP A 123 -6.40 8.35 9.80
N GLN A 124 -7.16 9.41 10.13
CA GLN A 124 -8.00 9.39 11.33
C GLN A 124 -8.99 8.21 11.33
N VAL A 125 -9.60 7.92 10.17
CA VAL A 125 -10.53 6.79 10.02
C VAL A 125 -9.78 5.47 10.20
N ARG A 126 -8.60 5.34 9.59
CA ARG A 126 -7.76 4.12 9.67
C ARG A 126 -7.35 3.79 11.10
N PHE A 127 -6.91 4.80 11.87
CA PHE A 127 -6.59 4.62 13.28
C PHE A 127 -7.84 4.26 14.11
N GLU A 128 -8.89 5.05 14.00
CA GLU A 128 -10.05 4.91 14.88
C GLU A 128 -10.87 3.64 14.59
N MET A 129 -10.97 3.20 13.33
CA MET A 129 -11.58 1.92 13.00
C MET A 129 -10.79 0.75 13.59
N ALA A 130 -9.45 0.84 13.62
CA ALA A 130 -8.63 -0.17 14.29
C ALA A 130 -8.84 -0.16 15.81
N TYR A 131 -8.90 1.02 16.45
CA TYR A 131 -9.18 1.11 17.89
C TYR A 131 -10.55 0.53 18.25
N GLN A 132 -11.59 0.87 17.47
CA GLN A 132 -12.94 0.34 17.71
C GLN A 132 -13.03 -1.18 17.56
N ALA A 133 -12.24 -1.75 16.65
CA ALA A 133 -12.22 -3.20 16.46
C ALA A 133 -11.44 -3.94 17.55
N LEU A 134 -10.35 -3.34 18.07
CA LEU A 134 -9.41 -4.02 18.97
C LEU A 134 -9.62 -3.71 20.44
N ALA A 135 -10.07 -2.48 20.78
CA ALA A 135 -10.30 -2.04 22.17
C ALA A 135 -11.35 -0.90 22.19
N PRO A 136 -12.64 -1.22 21.99
CA PRO A 136 -13.71 -0.22 21.90
C PRO A 136 -13.92 0.59 23.18
N GLU A 137 -13.38 0.12 24.31
CA GLU A 137 -13.43 0.81 25.60
C GLU A 137 -12.43 1.96 25.74
N LEU A 138 -11.39 2.03 24.90
CA LEU A 138 -10.41 3.10 24.95
C LEU A 138 -11.01 4.41 24.41
N LYS A 139 -10.89 5.47 25.18
CA LYS A 139 -11.27 6.81 24.72
C LYS A 139 -10.31 7.28 23.63
N VAL A 140 -10.84 7.78 22.52
CA VAL A 140 -10.03 8.41 21.47
C VAL A 140 -9.99 9.92 21.68
N VAL A 141 -8.80 10.49 21.73
CA VAL A 141 -8.59 11.95 21.75
C VAL A 141 -7.89 12.34 20.45
N ALA A 142 -8.59 13.13 19.64
CA ALA A 142 -8.11 13.56 18.33
C ALA A 142 -7.96 15.10 18.29
N PRO A 143 -6.80 15.66 18.68
CA PRO A 143 -6.63 17.09 18.91
C PRO A 143 -7.02 17.97 17.72
N TRP A 144 -6.75 17.54 16.50
CA TRP A 144 -7.14 18.28 15.29
C TRP A 144 -8.64 18.53 15.13
N ARG A 145 -9.49 17.82 15.86
CA ARG A 145 -10.95 18.06 15.92
C ARG A 145 -11.39 18.88 17.11
N GLU A 146 -10.50 19.13 18.07
CA GLU A 146 -10.83 19.70 19.37
C GLU A 146 -10.15 21.05 19.65
N TRP A 147 -8.92 21.25 19.14
CA TRP A 147 -8.14 22.45 19.39
C TRP A 147 -8.46 23.61 18.44
N ASP A 148 -8.08 24.82 18.84
CA ASP A 148 -8.29 26.03 18.03
C ASP A 148 -7.17 26.30 17.00
N LEU A 149 -6.16 25.44 16.92
CA LEU A 149 -5.06 25.56 15.92
C LEU A 149 -5.60 25.19 14.54
N LYS A 150 -5.56 26.12 13.60
CA LYS A 150 -6.18 25.97 12.27
C LYS A 150 -5.18 25.85 11.14
N SER A 151 -3.95 26.30 11.38
CA SER A 151 -2.90 26.37 10.36
C SER A 151 -1.59 25.76 10.88
N ARG A 152 -0.67 25.51 9.94
CA ARG A 152 0.69 25.13 10.28
C ARG A 152 1.42 26.24 11.04
N GLU A 153 1.14 27.50 10.73
CA GLU A 153 1.67 28.67 11.41
C GLU A 153 1.25 28.70 12.87
N ASP A 154 -0.05 28.45 13.16
CA ASP A 154 -0.53 28.35 14.54
C ASP A 154 0.20 27.26 15.32
N CYS A 155 0.45 26.12 14.67
CA CYS A 155 1.21 25.01 15.28
C CYS A 155 2.67 25.39 15.57
N LEU A 156 3.32 26.12 14.66
CA LEU A 156 4.69 26.61 14.87
C LEU A 156 4.75 27.65 15.99
N ASP A 157 3.81 28.59 16.03
CA ASP A 157 3.71 29.59 17.10
C ASP A 157 3.43 28.95 18.47
N TYR A 158 2.59 27.90 18.50
CA TYR A 158 2.34 27.10 19.71
C TYR A 158 3.61 26.41 20.20
N ALA A 159 4.37 25.81 19.27
CA ALA A 159 5.63 25.14 19.56
C ALA A 159 6.69 26.12 20.09
N GLU A 160 6.84 27.28 19.43
CA GLU A 160 7.82 28.31 19.81
C GLU A 160 7.54 28.85 21.22
N LYS A 161 6.28 29.18 21.53
CA LYS A 161 5.87 29.68 22.86
C LYS A 161 6.18 28.71 24.02
N ARG A 162 6.32 27.40 23.71
CA ARG A 162 6.58 26.34 24.69
C ARG A 162 7.99 25.78 24.62
N GLY A 163 8.84 26.32 23.75
CA GLY A 163 10.22 25.86 23.58
C GLY A 163 10.31 24.42 23.05
N ILE A 164 9.30 23.97 22.29
CA ILE A 164 9.29 22.63 21.70
C ILE A 164 10.28 22.62 20.54
N PRO A 165 11.26 21.68 20.52
CA PRO A 165 12.24 21.60 19.45
C PRO A 165 11.57 21.10 18.16
N VAL A 166 11.34 21.98 17.21
CA VAL A 166 10.80 21.65 15.90
C VAL A 166 11.84 21.85 14.82
N THR A 167 12.14 20.78 14.09
CA THR A 167 12.98 20.84 12.88
C THR A 167 12.19 21.30 11.65
N ALA A 168 10.89 21.57 11.82
CA ALA A 168 10.02 22.02 10.73
C ALA A 168 10.38 23.47 10.38
N SER A 169 11.04 23.67 9.23
CA SER A 169 11.17 25.00 8.65
C SER A 169 9.86 25.44 8.02
N ARG A 170 9.60 26.75 7.97
CA ARG A 170 8.48 27.34 7.21
C ARG A 170 8.57 27.03 5.70
N GLU A 171 9.72 26.51 5.25
CA GLU A 171 10.05 26.23 3.84
C GLU A 171 9.70 24.78 3.40
N LYS A 172 9.30 23.88 4.30
CA LYS A 172 8.89 22.52 3.89
C LYS A 172 7.51 22.58 3.22
N ILE A 173 7.51 22.60 1.91
CA ILE A 173 6.32 22.75 1.06
C ILE A 173 5.47 21.47 1.07
N HIS A 174 6.08 20.29 1.10
CA HIS A 174 5.40 19.00 1.02
C HIS A 174 5.19 18.35 2.38
N SER A 175 4.02 17.74 2.56
CA SER A 175 3.78 16.69 3.55
C SER A 175 4.25 15.35 2.97
N ARG A 176 5.01 14.59 3.76
CA ARG A 176 5.56 13.29 3.36
C ARG A 176 5.27 12.25 4.42
N ASP A 177 4.88 11.05 3.96
CA ASP A 177 4.74 9.87 4.79
C ASP A 177 5.54 8.74 4.17
N ARG A 178 6.50 8.17 4.90
CA ARG A 178 7.44 7.15 4.42
C ARG A 178 7.38 5.91 5.29
N ASN A 179 7.50 4.77 4.65
CA ASN A 179 7.73 3.47 5.27
C ASN A 179 8.55 2.58 4.32
N LEU A 180 8.79 1.31 4.68
CA LEU A 180 9.53 0.38 3.82
C LEU A 180 8.91 0.20 2.44
N TRP A 181 7.59 0.29 2.32
CA TRP A 181 6.87 0.02 1.08
C TRP A 181 6.85 1.20 0.13
N HIS A 182 6.74 2.44 0.67
CA HIS A 182 6.56 3.62 -0.15
C HIS A 182 6.97 4.94 0.52
N ILE A 183 6.92 6.01 -0.26
CA ILE A 183 6.81 7.38 0.23
C ILE A 183 5.68 8.10 -0.52
N SER A 184 4.88 8.88 0.22
CA SER A 184 3.88 9.80 -0.33
C SER A 184 4.35 11.25 -0.27
N HIS A 185 3.90 12.05 -1.24
CA HIS A 185 4.14 13.49 -1.32
C HIS A 185 2.82 14.19 -1.60
N GLU A 186 2.43 15.11 -0.72
CA GLU A 186 1.21 15.92 -0.83
C GLU A 186 1.51 17.38 -0.51
N GLY A 187 0.66 18.30 -0.94
CA GLY A 187 0.78 19.74 -0.67
C GLY A 187 1.66 20.50 -1.65
N GLY A 188 1.87 21.80 -1.38
CA GLY A 188 2.67 22.67 -2.24
C GLY A 188 2.12 22.78 -3.66
N GLU A 189 2.99 22.68 -4.66
CA GLU A 189 2.60 22.73 -6.08
C GLU A 189 1.64 21.62 -6.50
N LEU A 190 1.57 20.52 -5.73
CA LEU A 190 0.69 19.39 -6.02
C LEU A 190 -0.79 19.67 -5.72
N GLU A 191 -1.09 20.74 -4.96
CA GLU A 191 -2.47 21.13 -4.66
C GLU A 191 -3.23 21.58 -5.90
N ASP A 192 -2.52 22.12 -6.90
CA ASP A 192 -3.09 22.40 -8.21
C ASP A 192 -2.78 21.25 -9.17
N ALA A 193 -3.82 20.54 -9.60
CA ALA A 193 -3.69 19.40 -10.50
C ALA A 193 -3.12 19.76 -11.90
N ALA A 194 -3.09 21.05 -12.25
CA ALA A 194 -2.50 21.53 -13.50
C ALA A 194 -0.97 21.65 -13.45
N ASN A 195 -0.39 21.66 -12.24
CA ASN A 195 1.06 21.77 -12.09
C ASN A 195 1.76 20.42 -12.24
N ALA A 196 2.93 20.41 -12.88
CA ALA A 196 3.81 19.26 -12.84
C ALA A 196 4.49 19.15 -11.46
N PRO A 197 4.71 17.94 -10.93
CA PRO A 197 5.54 17.76 -9.74
C PRO A 197 6.95 18.27 -9.97
N PHE A 198 7.54 18.96 -8.98
CA PHE A 198 8.93 19.39 -9.08
C PHE A 198 9.88 18.17 -9.09
N ALA A 199 11.06 18.34 -9.66
CA ALA A 199 12.08 17.28 -9.61
C ALA A 199 12.45 16.90 -8.17
N SER A 200 12.43 17.86 -7.24
CA SER A 200 12.70 17.68 -5.81
C SER A 200 11.58 16.96 -5.04
N THR A 201 10.43 16.74 -5.65
CA THR A 201 9.34 15.95 -5.04
C THR A 201 9.78 14.50 -4.87
N TRP A 202 10.44 13.93 -5.87
CA TRP A 202 10.87 12.55 -5.92
C TRP A 202 12.13 12.30 -5.09
N GLN A 203 12.12 11.28 -4.21
CA GLN A 203 13.19 11.02 -3.24
C GLN A 203 13.76 9.60 -3.33
N LEU A 204 12.96 8.61 -3.70
CA LEU A 204 13.39 7.21 -3.79
C LEU A 204 13.81 6.83 -5.21
N THR A 205 13.34 7.56 -6.20
CA THR A 205 13.51 7.20 -7.61
C THR A 205 14.27 8.27 -8.38
N LYS A 206 15.17 7.85 -9.25
CA LYS A 206 15.77 8.73 -10.26
C LYS A 206 14.73 9.12 -11.31
N SER A 207 14.98 10.20 -12.02
CA SER A 207 14.21 10.50 -13.24
C SER A 207 14.57 9.51 -14.37
N PRO A 208 13.71 9.27 -15.36
CA PRO A 208 14.04 8.45 -16.52
C PRO A 208 15.30 8.92 -17.25
N GLN A 209 15.57 10.22 -17.24
CA GLN A 209 16.77 10.82 -17.85
C GLN A 209 18.06 10.48 -17.10
N GLU A 210 17.97 10.35 -15.76
CA GLU A 210 19.11 10.04 -14.88
C GLU A 210 19.31 8.53 -14.68
N ALA A 211 18.32 7.72 -15.05
CA ALA A 211 18.41 6.26 -14.97
C ALA A 211 19.43 5.73 -15.97
N PRO A 212 20.03 4.54 -15.70
CA PRO A 212 21.03 3.93 -16.57
C PRO A 212 20.56 3.78 -18.02
N ASP A 213 21.48 3.94 -18.98
CA ASP A 213 21.25 3.73 -20.42
C ASP A 213 21.35 2.24 -20.82
N LYS A 214 21.56 1.34 -19.85
CA LYS A 214 21.58 -0.10 -20.02
C LYS A 214 20.47 -0.73 -19.19
N GLU A 215 19.75 -1.69 -19.79
CA GLU A 215 18.77 -2.49 -19.07
C GLU A 215 19.40 -3.26 -17.92
N GLU A 216 18.65 -3.43 -16.85
CA GLU A 216 19.00 -4.26 -15.70
C GLU A 216 17.94 -5.34 -15.52
N GLN A 217 18.39 -6.60 -15.42
CA GLN A 217 17.50 -7.72 -15.17
C GLN A 217 17.50 -8.08 -13.69
N VAL A 218 16.32 -8.40 -13.17
CA VAL A 218 16.12 -8.86 -11.80
C VAL A 218 15.19 -10.07 -11.80
N GLU A 219 15.63 -11.17 -11.19
CA GLU A 219 14.80 -12.34 -10.91
C GLU A 219 14.24 -12.23 -9.51
N ILE A 220 12.91 -12.44 -9.35
CA ILE A 220 12.22 -12.45 -8.06
C ILE A 220 11.58 -13.83 -7.90
N GLY A 221 11.94 -14.52 -6.79
CA GLY A 221 11.42 -15.83 -6.44
C GLY A 221 10.31 -15.75 -5.40
N PHE A 222 9.31 -16.61 -5.56
CA PHE A 222 8.14 -16.69 -4.68
C PHE A 222 7.92 -18.12 -4.18
N GLU A 223 7.46 -18.22 -2.93
CA GLU A 223 6.93 -19.45 -2.33
C GLU A 223 5.52 -19.20 -1.79
N LYS A 224 4.53 -19.91 -2.32
CA LYS A 224 3.10 -19.72 -1.96
C LYS A 224 2.68 -18.23 -1.99
N GLY A 225 3.10 -17.52 -3.03
CA GLY A 225 2.80 -16.12 -3.22
C GLY A 225 3.60 -15.12 -2.38
N VAL A 226 4.46 -15.61 -1.48
CA VAL A 226 5.36 -14.78 -0.67
C VAL A 226 6.68 -14.60 -1.40
N PRO A 227 7.19 -13.36 -1.58
CA PRO A 227 8.52 -13.15 -2.15
C PRO A 227 9.60 -13.60 -1.17
N VAL A 228 10.56 -14.42 -1.64
CA VAL A 228 11.58 -15.06 -0.79
C VAL A 228 13.01 -14.87 -1.30
N SER A 229 13.19 -14.45 -2.55
CA SER A 229 14.54 -14.27 -3.11
C SER A 229 14.62 -13.20 -4.20
N VAL A 230 15.80 -12.62 -4.36
CA VAL A 230 16.15 -11.70 -5.45
C VAL A 230 17.45 -12.18 -6.07
N GLY A 231 17.48 -12.36 -7.41
CA GLY A 231 18.66 -12.87 -8.12
C GLY A 231 19.08 -14.27 -7.67
N GLY A 232 18.14 -15.09 -7.19
CA GLY A 232 18.39 -16.43 -6.66
C GLY A 232 18.93 -16.45 -5.21
N GLN A 233 19.18 -15.30 -4.59
CA GLN A 233 19.60 -15.20 -3.20
C GLN A 233 18.38 -15.08 -2.29
N ALA A 234 18.23 -16.00 -1.34
CA ALA A 234 17.21 -15.91 -0.29
C ALA A 234 17.49 -14.73 0.65
N LEU A 235 16.46 -13.97 0.97
CA LEU A 235 16.54 -12.77 1.81
C LEU A 235 15.39 -12.75 2.82
N ASP A 236 15.64 -12.12 3.97
CA ASP A 236 14.56 -11.77 4.89
C ASP A 236 13.64 -10.69 4.27
N PRO A 237 12.40 -10.53 4.76
CA PRO A 237 11.43 -9.62 4.19
C PRO A 237 11.91 -8.17 4.07
N VAL A 238 12.61 -7.66 5.10
CA VAL A 238 13.08 -6.28 5.15
C VAL A 238 14.17 -6.05 4.11
N SER A 239 15.22 -6.87 4.13
CA SER A 239 16.33 -6.80 3.18
C SER A 239 15.87 -6.98 1.72
N LEU A 240 14.86 -7.84 1.50
CA LEU A 240 14.28 -8.07 0.17
C LEU A 240 13.63 -6.79 -0.39
N VAL A 241 12.79 -6.13 0.42
CA VAL A 241 12.11 -4.90 -0.01
C VAL A 241 13.09 -3.75 -0.16
N GLU A 242 14.06 -3.60 0.74
CA GLU A 242 15.10 -2.58 0.64
C GLU A 242 15.91 -2.73 -0.66
N LEU A 243 16.34 -3.95 -0.98
CA LEU A 243 17.06 -4.24 -2.23
C LEU A 243 16.20 -3.93 -3.46
N LEU A 244 14.94 -4.34 -3.48
CA LEU A 244 14.05 -4.04 -4.61
C LEU A 244 13.71 -2.56 -4.72
N ASN A 245 13.64 -1.82 -3.61
CA ASN A 245 13.48 -0.37 -3.61
C ASN A 245 14.71 0.31 -4.23
N GLU A 246 15.92 -0.15 -3.90
CA GLU A 246 17.17 0.35 -4.51
C GLU A 246 17.20 0.07 -6.01
N ILE A 247 16.93 -1.19 -6.42
CA ILE A 247 16.93 -1.61 -7.83
C ILE A 247 15.88 -0.81 -8.62
N GLY A 248 14.63 -0.77 -8.16
CA GLY A 248 13.56 -0.06 -8.82
C GLY A 248 13.83 1.45 -8.88
N GLY A 249 14.28 2.03 -7.77
CA GLY A 249 14.56 3.45 -7.65
C GLY A 249 15.66 3.94 -8.61
N ARG A 250 16.80 3.22 -8.70
CA ARG A 250 17.87 3.60 -9.65
C ARG A 250 17.48 3.45 -11.12
N ASN A 251 16.49 2.59 -11.42
CA ASN A 251 15.94 2.40 -12.76
C ASN A 251 14.71 3.27 -13.07
N ALA A 252 14.39 4.26 -12.22
CA ALA A 252 13.26 5.18 -12.35
C ALA A 252 11.88 4.50 -12.29
N VAL A 253 11.77 3.30 -11.69
CA VAL A 253 10.51 2.55 -11.54
C VAL A 253 9.78 2.98 -10.27
N GLY A 254 8.44 3.06 -10.32
CA GLY A 254 7.57 3.15 -9.16
C GLY A 254 7.03 4.55 -8.85
N ARG A 255 7.17 5.53 -9.76
CA ARG A 255 6.54 6.86 -9.63
C ARG A 255 5.07 6.81 -10.06
N ILE A 256 4.21 7.40 -9.25
CA ILE A 256 2.78 7.52 -9.53
C ILE A 256 2.33 8.93 -9.17
N ASP A 257 1.55 9.55 -10.04
CA ASP A 257 0.82 10.79 -9.81
C ASP A 257 -0.67 10.46 -9.96
N LEU A 258 -1.43 10.65 -8.88
CA LEU A 258 -2.81 10.21 -8.79
C LEU A 258 -3.70 11.30 -8.19
N VAL A 259 -4.80 11.59 -8.85
CA VAL A 259 -5.95 12.24 -8.24
C VAL A 259 -6.90 11.15 -7.74
N GLU A 260 -6.91 10.93 -6.43
CA GLU A 260 -7.66 9.86 -5.77
C GLU A 260 -8.93 10.35 -5.10
N ASN A 261 -9.86 9.44 -4.85
CA ASN A 261 -11.06 9.72 -4.09
C ASN A 261 -10.85 9.27 -2.64
N ARG A 262 -10.70 10.24 -1.72
CA ARG A 262 -10.60 9.96 -0.29
C ARG A 262 -11.91 9.40 0.26
N PHE A 263 -11.81 8.53 1.26
CA PHE A 263 -13.00 7.95 1.93
C PHE A 263 -13.92 9.01 2.54
N VAL A 264 -13.34 10.10 3.00
CA VAL A 264 -14.10 11.27 3.51
C VAL A 264 -14.81 12.10 2.40
N GLY A 265 -14.82 11.63 1.15
CA GLY A 265 -15.59 12.25 0.05
C GLY A 265 -14.88 13.37 -0.69
N ILE A 266 -13.59 13.59 -0.47
CA ILE A 266 -12.79 14.67 -1.08
C ILE A 266 -11.86 14.08 -2.13
N LYS A 267 -11.73 14.73 -3.29
CA LYS A 267 -10.64 14.43 -4.22
C LYS A 267 -9.33 15.04 -3.72
N SER A 268 -8.25 14.28 -3.81
CA SER A 268 -6.93 14.72 -3.40
C SER A 268 -5.90 14.24 -4.42
N ARG A 269 -4.86 15.01 -4.65
CA ARG A 269 -3.72 14.60 -5.45
C ARG A 269 -2.57 14.20 -4.55
N GLY A 270 -2.00 13.04 -4.81
CA GLY A 270 -0.78 12.56 -4.19
C GLY A 270 0.21 12.05 -5.24
N CYS A 271 1.49 12.31 -5.01
CA CYS A 271 2.56 11.64 -5.72
C CYS A 271 3.15 10.56 -4.83
N TYR A 272 3.37 9.37 -5.38
CA TYR A 272 3.83 8.21 -4.64
C TYR A 272 5.05 7.60 -5.32
N GLU A 273 5.96 7.07 -4.50
CA GLU A 273 7.08 6.27 -4.99
C GLU A 273 7.04 4.92 -4.28
N THR A 274 6.88 3.86 -5.05
CA THR A 274 6.80 2.48 -4.55
C THR A 274 7.64 1.56 -5.44
N PRO A 275 8.98 1.75 -5.50
CA PRO A 275 9.81 1.07 -6.47
C PRO A 275 9.78 -0.45 -6.31
N GLY A 276 10.11 -0.98 -5.14
CA GLY A 276 10.10 -2.42 -4.87
C GLY A 276 8.71 -3.04 -5.00
N GLY A 277 7.68 -2.34 -4.51
CA GLY A 277 6.30 -2.81 -4.62
C GLY A 277 5.81 -2.91 -6.06
N THR A 278 6.23 -2.00 -6.94
CA THR A 278 5.92 -2.07 -8.37
C THR A 278 6.54 -3.31 -9.01
N LEU A 279 7.80 -3.64 -8.68
CA LEU A 279 8.46 -4.84 -9.17
C LEU A 279 7.79 -6.11 -8.64
N LEU A 280 7.45 -6.14 -7.35
CA LEU A 280 6.78 -7.29 -6.71
C LEU A 280 5.40 -7.55 -7.32
N LEU A 281 4.57 -6.52 -7.51
CA LEU A 281 3.26 -6.69 -8.12
C LEU A 281 3.35 -7.15 -9.57
N ALA A 282 4.28 -6.61 -10.34
CA ALA A 282 4.51 -7.04 -11.72
C ALA A 282 4.91 -8.53 -11.79
N ALA A 283 5.89 -8.94 -10.99
CA ALA A 283 6.35 -10.32 -10.97
C ALA A 283 5.28 -11.30 -10.42
N HIS A 284 4.60 -10.93 -9.33
CA HIS A 284 3.56 -11.75 -8.73
C HIS A 284 2.39 -11.99 -9.68
N GLY A 285 1.89 -10.94 -10.35
CA GLY A 285 0.81 -11.06 -11.32
C GLY A 285 1.15 -11.96 -12.51
N GLU A 286 2.42 -11.95 -12.96
CA GLU A 286 2.89 -12.83 -14.03
C GLU A 286 3.01 -14.30 -13.58
N LEU A 287 3.33 -14.54 -12.32
CA LEU A 287 3.33 -15.88 -11.76
C LEU A 287 1.88 -16.39 -11.61
N GLU A 288 0.94 -15.54 -11.18
CA GLU A 288 -0.49 -15.88 -11.15
C GLU A 288 -1.03 -16.25 -12.53
N ALA A 289 -0.68 -15.48 -13.56
CA ALA A 289 -1.09 -15.77 -14.94
C ALA A 289 -0.57 -17.13 -15.44
N LEU A 290 0.56 -17.61 -14.86
CA LEU A 290 1.12 -18.91 -15.20
C LEU A 290 0.47 -20.07 -14.43
N CYS A 291 0.09 -19.85 -13.16
CA CYS A 291 -0.30 -20.92 -12.23
C CYS A 291 -1.79 -21.01 -11.92
N LEU A 292 -2.57 -19.94 -12.13
CA LEU A 292 -4.02 -19.95 -11.86
C LEU A 292 -4.80 -20.26 -13.13
N ASP A 293 -5.91 -21.00 -12.98
CA ASP A 293 -6.85 -21.16 -14.08
C ASP A 293 -7.61 -19.85 -14.38
N ARG A 294 -8.22 -19.80 -15.57
CA ARG A 294 -8.90 -18.60 -16.07
C ARG A 294 -9.98 -18.09 -15.11
N ASP A 295 -10.83 -18.96 -14.63
CA ASP A 295 -12.02 -18.55 -13.88
C ASP A 295 -11.63 -18.05 -12.49
N LEU A 296 -10.66 -18.72 -11.85
CA LEU A 296 -10.08 -18.28 -10.57
C LEU A 296 -9.35 -16.94 -10.72
N LEU A 297 -8.50 -16.79 -11.74
CA LEU A 297 -7.75 -15.56 -11.98
C LEU A 297 -8.69 -14.36 -12.23
N HIS A 298 -9.72 -14.55 -13.06
CA HIS A 298 -10.69 -13.48 -13.34
C HIS A 298 -11.51 -13.09 -12.11
N PHE A 299 -11.96 -14.08 -11.31
CA PHE A 299 -12.70 -13.78 -10.09
C PHE A 299 -11.82 -13.08 -9.05
N LYS A 300 -10.56 -13.50 -8.93
CA LYS A 300 -9.59 -12.87 -8.02
C LYS A 300 -9.38 -11.38 -8.33
N GLN A 301 -9.43 -10.97 -9.60
CA GLN A 301 -9.35 -9.54 -9.97
C GLN A 301 -10.50 -8.71 -9.36
N HIS A 302 -11.72 -9.26 -9.26
CA HIS A 302 -12.83 -8.58 -8.56
C HIS A 302 -12.59 -8.52 -7.04
N VAL A 303 -12.06 -9.61 -6.49
CA VAL A 303 -11.68 -9.64 -5.06
C VAL A 303 -10.59 -8.60 -4.76
N ALA A 304 -9.60 -8.44 -5.63
CA ALA A 304 -8.52 -7.47 -5.49
C ALA A 304 -9.02 -6.02 -5.34
N LEU A 305 -10.03 -5.64 -6.15
CA LEU A 305 -10.64 -4.31 -6.07
C LEU A 305 -11.32 -4.08 -4.71
N LYS A 306 -12.09 -5.07 -4.23
CA LYS A 306 -12.76 -4.95 -2.92
C LYS A 306 -11.75 -4.98 -1.78
N TYR A 307 -10.72 -5.80 -1.88
CA TYR A 307 -9.64 -5.85 -0.90
C TYR A 307 -8.92 -4.50 -0.79
N ALA A 308 -8.56 -3.90 -1.92
CA ALA A 308 -7.94 -2.58 -1.98
C ALA A 308 -8.82 -1.49 -1.35
N GLU A 309 -10.13 -1.53 -1.61
CA GLU A 309 -11.10 -0.61 -1.01
C GLU A 309 -11.14 -0.74 0.51
N LEU A 310 -11.22 -1.96 1.04
CA LEU A 310 -11.24 -2.20 2.50
C LEU A 310 -9.97 -1.68 3.17
N VAL A 311 -8.80 -1.96 2.58
CA VAL A 311 -7.51 -1.46 3.09
C VAL A 311 -7.46 0.06 3.05
N TYR A 312 -7.84 0.67 1.93
CA TYR A 312 -7.81 2.12 1.76
C TYR A 312 -8.71 2.84 2.76
N PHE A 313 -9.88 2.25 3.07
CA PHE A 313 -10.86 2.78 4.01
C PHE A 313 -10.54 2.50 5.49
N GLY A 314 -9.45 1.78 5.79
CA GLY A 314 -9.07 1.45 7.17
C GLY A 314 -9.87 0.31 7.77
N LEU A 315 -10.50 -0.51 6.96
CA LEU A 315 -11.36 -1.63 7.38
C LEU A 315 -10.56 -2.94 7.48
N TRP A 316 -9.31 -2.85 7.97
CA TRP A 316 -8.42 -4.00 8.09
C TRP A 316 -8.95 -5.08 9.03
N PHE A 317 -9.45 -4.69 10.20
CA PHE A 317 -9.96 -5.59 11.24
C PHE A 317 -11.47 -5.84 11.08
N THR A 318 -11.90 -6.25 9.89
CA THR A 318 -13.32 -6.54 9.60
C THR A 318 -13.52 -7.96 9.10
N PRO A 319 -14.67 -8.61 9.42
CA PRO A 319 -14.94 -9.99 8.97
C PRO A 319 -14.89 -10.15 7.45
N LEU A 320 -15.26 -9.12 6.68
CA LEU A 320 -15.18 -9.19 5.21
C LEU A 320 -13.74 -9.30 4.74
N ARG A 321 -12.82 -8.49 5.29
CA ARG A 321 -11.40 -8.56 4.92
C ARG A 321 -10.83 -9.93 5.29
N GLU A 322 -11.15 -10.47 6.47
CA GLU A 322 -10.71 -11.80 6.91
C GLU A 322 -11.22 -12.92 5.99
N ALA A 323 -12.47 -12.84 5.55
CA ALA A 323 -13.02 -13.79 4.58
C ALA A 323 -12.31 -13.71 3.22
N LEU A 324 -11.96 -12.49 2.78
CA LEU A 324 -11.20 -12.31 1.54
C LEU A 324 -9.75 -12.79 1.69
N ASP A 325 -9.12 -12.65 2.85
CA ASP A 325 -7.81 -13.26 3.13
C ASP A 325 -7.85 -14.79 2.96
N ALA A 326 -8.83 -15.45 3.53
CA ALA A 326 -8.97 -16.91 3.43
C ALA A 326 -9.14 -17.34 1.96
N PHE A 327 -9.92 -16.59 1.18
CA PHE A 327 -10.03 -16.81 -0.27
C PHE A 327 -8.67 -16.62 -0.96
N VAL A 328 -8.00 -15.50 -0.72
CA VAL A 328 -6.70 -15.18 -1.35
C VAL A 328 -5.66 -16.24 -0.99
N GLU A 329 -5.50 -16.61 0.28
CA GLU A 329 -4.53 -17.63 0.73
C GLU A 329 -4.75 -18.97 0.04
N THR A 330 -6.01 -19.35 -0.20
CA THR A 330 -6.33 -20.57 -0.96
C THR A 330 -5.81 -20.53 -2.39
N THR A 331 -5.84 -19.34 -3.03
CA THR A 331 -5.35 -19.16 -4.41
C THR A 331 -3.82 -19.25 -4.51
N GLN A 332 -3.10 -19.02 -3.41
CA GLN A 332 -1.64 -18.92 -3.40
C GLN A 332 -0.92 -20.24 -3.12
N GLN A 333 -1.61 -21.31 -2.77
CA GLN A 333 -1.00 -22.57 -2.32
C GLN A 333 0.02 -23.15 -3.29
N ASN A 334 -0.21 -22.98 -4.60
CA ASN A 334 0.66 -23.44 -5.68
C ASN A 334 1.40 -22.30 -6.38
N LEU A 335 1.37 -21.09 -5.83
CA LEU A 335 2.02 -19.94 -6.44
C LEU A 335 3.50 -19.89 -6.03
N THR A 336 4.28 -20.83 -6.55
CA THR A 336 5.71 -20.99 -6.27
C THR A 336 6.50 -21.02 -7.56
N GLY A 337 7.54 -20.21 -7.66
CA GLY A 337 8.37 -20.08 -8.85
C GLY A 337 9.13 -18.77 -8.89
N SER A 338 9.65 -18.41 -10.06
CA SER A 338 10.37 -17.14 -10.26
C SER A 338 9.94 -16.42 -11.55
N VAL A 339 10.06 -15.09 -11.51
CA VAL A 339 9.84 -14.22 -12.66
C VAL A 339 11.06 -13.31 -12.82
N THR A 340 11.58 -13.22 -14.05
CA THR A 340 12.65 -12.28 -14.38
C THR A 340 12.07 -11.06 -15.10
N LEU A 341 12.35 -9.90 -14.54
CA LEU A 341 11.98 -8.59 -15.07
C LEU A 341 13.19 -7.94 -15.74
N SER A 342 12.96 -7.15 -16.79
CA SER A 342 13.94 -6.23 -17.37
C SER A 342 13.48 -4.80 -17.12
N LEU A 343 14.37 -3.98 -16.54
CA LEU A 343 14.11 -2.62 -16.11
C LEU A 343 14.89 -1.66 -17.00
N TYR A 344 14.20 -0.69 -17.57
CA TYR A 344 14.84 0.34 -18.38
C TYR A 344 14.06 1.67 -18.31
N LYS A 345 14.70 2.69 -17.75
CA LYS A 345 14.18 4.09 -17.71
C LYS A 345 12.72 4.21 -17.27
N GLY A 346 12.36 3.53 -16.19
CA GLY A 346 11.01 3.53 -15.62
C GLY A 346 10.07 2.48 -16.18
N ASN A 347 10.47 1.77 -17.23
CA ASN A 347 9.70 0.68 -17.81
C ASN A 347 10.07 -0.66 -17.15
N VAL A 348 9.07 -1.52 -16.96
CA VAL A 348 9.23 -2.90 -16.49
C VAL A 348 8.71 -3.84 -17.58
N SER A 349 9.56 -4.70 -18.09
CA SER A 349 9.23 -5.71 -19.09
C SER A 349 9.48 -7.11 -18.54
N ILE A 350 8.72 -8.09 -19.01
CA ILE A 350 8.84 -9.47 -18.55
C ILE A 350 9.80 -10.23 -19.46
N VAL A 351 10.84 -10.83 -18.86
CA VAL A 351 11.82 -11.64 -19.58
C VAL A 351 11.47 -13.12 -19.54
N SER A 352 11.19 -13.66 -18.36
CA SER A 352 10.86 -15.08 -18.19
C SER A 352 10.00 -15.35 -16.96
N ARG A 353 9.35 -16.53 -16.97
CA ARG A 353 8.54 -17.06 -15.88
C ARG A 353 8.87 -18.53 -15.71
N LYS A 354 9.02 -19.02 -14.48
CA LYS A 354 9.27 -20.42 -14.16
C LYS A 354 8.44 -20.86 -12.97
N SER A 355 7.74 -21.98 -13.09
CA SER A 355 7.04 -22.62 -11.99
C SER A 355 6.81 -24.11 -12.30
N ASP A 356 6.99 -24.95 -11.29
CA ASP A 356 6.63 -26.38 -11.39
C ASP A 356 5.10 -26.59 -11.34
N TYR A 357 4.36 -25.57 -10.94
CA TYR A 357 2.89 -25.56 -10.89
C TYR A 357 2.25 -24.88 -12.12
N SER A 358 3.04 -24.65 -13.17
CA SER A 358 2.58 -23.99 -14.38
C SER A 358 1.44 -24.76 -15.07
N LEU A 359 0.35 -24.05 -15.36
CA LEU A 359 -0.72 -24.53 -16.22
C LEU A 359 -0.42 -24.31 -17.71
N TYR A 360 0.61 -23.53 -18.02
CA TYR A 360 1.07 -23.33 -19.40
C TYR A 360 1.83 -24.56 -19.88
N ARG A 361 1.25 -25.26 -20.84
CA ARG A 361 1.82 -26.46 -21.44
C ARG A 361 2.17 -26.20 -22.90
N THR A 362 3.46 -26.31 -23.22
CA THR A 362 3.96 -26.06 -24.58
C THR A 362 3.32 -27.00 -25.60
N ASP A 363 3.07 -28.27 -25.23
CA ASP A 363 2.43 -29.26 -26.11
C ASP A 363 0.98 -28.94 -26.46
N LEU A 364 0.27 -28.17 -25.61
CA LEU A 364 -1.09 -27.70 -25.86
C LEU A 364 -1.12 -26.33 -26.56
N SER A 365 -0.18 -25.45 -26.24
CA SER A 365 -0.17 -24.05 -26.73
C SER A 365 0.57 -23.88 -28.06
N SER A 366 1.40 -24.84 -28.47
CA SER A 366 2.20 -24.74 -29.68
C SER A 366 1.36 -24.87 -30.97
N PHE A 367 1.57 -23.95 -31.89
CA PHE A 367 0.96 -24.01 -33.22
C PHE A 367 1.58 -25.11 -34.13
N THR A 368 2.73 -25.64 -33.77
CA THR A 368 3.50 -26.61 -34.60
C THR A 368 3.42 -28.04 -34.08
N MET A 369 3.03 -28.25 -32.81
CA MET A 369 2.93 -29.59 -32.20
C MET A 369 1.45 -30.03 -32.15
N GLY A 370 1.08 -31.03 -32.93
CA GLY A 370 -0.30 -31.38 -33.21
C GLY A 370 -0.87 -32.59 -32.46
N ALA A 371 -0.27 -33.12 -31.41
CA ALA A 371 -0.65 -34.42 -30.88
C ALA A 371 -1.50 -34.41 -29.58
N SER A 372 -1.48 -33.34 -28.80
CA SER A 372 -2.07 -33.33 -27.45
C SER A 372 -3.52 -32.83 -27.41
N TYR A 373 -4.03 -32.27 -28.50
CA TYR A 373 -5.36 -31.68 -28.57
C TYR A 373 -6.00 -32.01 -29.93
N ASP A 374 -7.19 -32.63 -29.93
CA ASP A 374 -7.96 -32.82 -31.16
C ASP A 374 -8.76 -31.55 -31.49
N GLN A 375 -8.35 -30.84 -32.54
CA GLN A 375 -8.98 -29.59 -32.96
C GLN A 375 -10.48 -29.76 -33.37
N LYS A 376 -10.92 -31.00 -33.68
CA LYS A 376 -12.34 -31.29 -33.99
C LYS A 376 -13.25 -31.11 -32.78
N ASP A 377 -12.76 -31.29 -31.58
CA ASP A 377 -13.56 -31.09 -30.35
C ASP A 377 -14.08 -29.65 -30.23
N ALA A 378 -13.35 -28.67 -30.80
CA ALA A 378 -13.74 -27.27 -30.80
C ALA A 378 -15.06 -27.04 -31.54
N GLU A 379 -15.35 -27.78 -32.61
CA GLU A 379 -16.62 -27.65 -33.36
C GLU A 379 -17.84 -27.96 -32.49
N GLY A 380 -17.78 -29.06 -31.75
CA GLY A 380 -18.84 -29.46 -30.80
C GLY A 380 -19.04 -28.43 -29.69
N PHE A 381 -17.96 -28.00 -29.09
CA PHE A 381 -17.98 -26.97 -28.05
C PHE A 381 -18.59 -25.65 -28.55
N ILE A 382 -18.13 -25.12 -29.69
CA ILE A 382 -18.61 -23.87 -30.27
C ILE A 382 -20.11 -23.96 -30.60
N ARG A 383 -20.57 -25.10 -31.13
CA ARG A 383 -21.96 -25.35 -31.48
C ARG A 383 -22.86 -25.26 -30.25
N ILE A 384 -22.49 -25.89 -29.14
CA ILE A 384 -23.24 -25.86 -27.89
C ILE A 384 -23.17 -24.47 -27.23
N LEU A 385 -22.00 -23.90 -27.12
CA LEU A 385 -21.79 -22.55 -26.54
C LEU A 385 -22.57 -21.48 -27.31
N GLY A 386 -22.71 -21.63 -28.65
CA GLY A 386 -23.41 -20.71 -29.52
C GLY A 386 -24.94 -20.84 -29.50
N LEU A 387 -25.52 -21.85 -28.82
CA LEU A 387 -26.98 -22.06 -28.80
C LEU A 387 -27.80 -20.84 -28.35
N PRO A 388 -27.45 -20.15 -27.22
CA PRO A 388 -28.21 -18.97 -26.81
C PRO A 388 -28.20 -17.86 -27.85
N SER A 389 -27.05 -17.62 -28.49
CA SER A 389 -26.92 -16.61 -29.55
C SER A 389 -27.74 -16.97 -30.80
N ARG A 390 -27.74 -18.25 -31.15
CA ARG A 390 -28.54 -18.77 -32.28
C ARG A 390 -30.04 -18.66 -32.00
N CYS A 391 -30.49 -19.08 -30.82
CA CYS A 391 -31.90 -18.95 -30.42
C CYS A 391 -32.32 -17.46 -30.42
N ARG A 392 -31.48 -16.57 -29.89
CA ARG A 392 -31.74 -15.13 -29.93
C ARG A 392 -31.91 -14.61 -31.37
N ALA A 393 -31.01 -14.99 -32.27
CA ALA A 393 -31.06 -14.56 -33.64
C ALA A 393 -32.31 -15.06 -34.37
N GLN A 394 -32.85 -16.22 -33.96
CA GLN A 394 -34.07 -16.81 -34.56
C GLN A 394 -35.36 -16.21 -33.97
N THR A 395 -35.37 -15.83 -32.73
CA THR A 395 -36.59 -15.40 -32.01
C THR A 395 -36.70 -13.88 -31.82
N GLN A 396 -35.58 -13.17 -31.81
CA GLN A 396 -35.55 -11.73 -31.67
C GLN A 396 -35.03 -11.11 -32.97
N ALA A 397 -35.81 -10.22 -33.56
CA ALA A 397 -35.36 -9.45 -34.71
C ALA A 397 -34.16 -8.58 -34.28
N VAL A 398 -32.95 -9.02 -34.53
CA VAL A 398 -31.78 -8.17 -34.42
C VAL A 398 -31.90 -7.10 -35.50
N PRO A 399 -31.97 -5.80 -35.19
CA PRO A 399 -31.90 -4.76 -36.21
C PRO A 399 -30.70 -5.07 -37.10
N ALA A 400 -30.89 -5.10 -38.42
CA ALA A 400 -29.81 -5.32 -39.37
C ALA A 400 -28.78 -4.20 -39.18
N GLN A 401 -27.77 -4.46 -38.36
CA GLN A 401 -26.57 -3.61 -38.34
C GLN A 401 -25.98 -3.67 -39.74
N ALA A 402 -25.72 -2.51 -40.30
CA ALA A 402 -25.27 -2.30 -41.64
C ALA A 402 -24.38 -3.45 -42.14
N LYS A 403 -24.74 -4.04 -43.29
CA LYS A 403 -23.87 -4.94 -44.02
C LYS A 403 -22.55 -4.20 -44.19
N VAL A 404 -21.49 -4.71 -43.55
CA VAL A 404 -20.14 -4.27 -43.86
C VAL A 404 -19.93 -4.66 -45.30
N GLU A 405 -20.01 -3.69 -46.22
CA GLU A 405 -19.59 -3.88 -47.60
C GLU A 405 -18.09 -4.15 -47.57
N VAL A 406 -17.73 -5.40 -47.81
CA VAL A 406 -16.31 -5.76 -48.05
C VAL A 406 -16.01 -5.22 -49.45
N PRO A 407 -15.09 -4.24 -49.59
CA PRO A 407 -14.65 -3.82 -50.92
C PRO A 407 -14.06 -5.02 -51.66
N GLN A 408 -14.44 -5.20 -52.92
CA GLN A 408 -13.88 -6.21 -53.81
C GLN A 408 -12.42 -5.93 -54.15
#